data_961b8efceef89dd486614863c9b675de
#
_entry.id   961b8efceef89dd486614863c9b675de
#
_cell.length_a   1.000
_cell.length_b   1.000
_cell.length_c   1.000
_cell.angle_alpha   90.00
_cell.angle_beta   90.00
_cell.angle_gamma   90.00
#
_symmetry.space_group_name_H-M   'P 1'
#
loop_
_entity.id
_entity.type
_entity.pdbx_description
1 polymer ?
#
loop_
_entity_poly.entity_id
_entity_poly.type
_entity_poly.pdbx_seq_one_letter_code
_entity_poly.pdbx_strand_id
1 'polypeptide(L)'
;MTIICPYCLSELSERTAACPQCGGRFEGRNPVGTLPVGTVLGGRYTVGEIEQVDGEGILYRGAENHGRFRVTIKEYLPLTLAAERGTDATLRPKLGSEVLFKTTRMDFADLYRSIQRITPANGLEAVLDVFEENNTVYAVMEKPGGVPLGRWLETHPGRVSPEQVCAMLQPVFDGVAAMHQVGLVHRGICPENIRVLENGRARLTGYATVGLRTAGSGLHEQLYEGYSAPEQYSTAEFEGRYTDEYSLAAVVYRMVCGQSPVPAAQRLVSDSNPRARTLEPSVPEYLSEVLWLGLKLKPVERIQTVPQLFKALTSREYTEELTRSLPRPAPRQLTLPDEEQKQHMLSLRNLLAAILVLLAILILLMLWGMVSQGLHTATPPAASSSVSAPESTVLEEPVTLAPNFVGMDYDAQVRNNHNYVGDYLFYVTLE
;
A
#
# COMPACT_ATOMS: atom_id res chain seq x y z
N MET A 1 6.70 -33.03 20.91
CA MET A 1 6.89 -31.60 20.54
C MET A 1 6.24 -30.78 21.61
N THR A 2 6.94 -29.85 22.20
CA THR A 2 6.35 -28.92 23.18
C THR A 2 5.55 -27.87 22.43
N ILE A 3 4.28 -27.69 22.78
CA ILE A 3 3.40 -26.64 22.26
C ILE A 3 3.32 -25.56 23.33
N ILE A 4 3.59 -24.32 22.97
CA ILE A 4 3.43 -23.18 23.85
C ILE A 4 2.15 -22.44 23.51
N CYS A 5 1.35 -22.12 24.51
CA CYS A 5 0.14 -21.34 24.31
C CYS A 5 0.48 -19.95 23.74
N PRO A 6 -0.01 -19.56 22.56
CA PRO A 6 0.32 -18.26 21.97
C PRO A 6 -0.29 -17.07 22.73
N TYR A 7 -1.19 -17.34 23.67
CA TYR A 7 -1.86 -16.29 24.47
C TYR A 7 -1.14 -16.01 25.80
N CYS A 8 -0.78 -17.05 26.57
CA CYS A 8 -0.22 -16.91 27.91
C CYS A 8 1.19 -17.47 28.07
N LEU A 9 1.74 -18.12 27.05
CA LEU A 9 3.08 -18.74 27.03
C LEU A 9 3.24 -19.95 27.96
N SER A 10 2.17 -20.51 28.49
CA SER A 10 2.23 -21.76 29.25
C SER A 10 2.46 -22.95 28.32
N GLU A 11 3.18 -23.95 28.84
CA GLU A 11 3.44 -25.20 28.14
C GLU A 11 2.19 -26.08 28.11
N LEU A 12 1.94 -26.70 26.97
CA LEU A 12 0.84 -27.60 26.73
C LEU A 12 1.41 -28.99 26.40
N SER A 13 0.92 -30.01 27.09
CA SER A 13 1.33 -31.41 26.87
C SER A 13 0.78 -31.94 25.54
N GLU A 14 -0.37 -31.42 25.10
CA GLU A 14 -1.04 -31.83 23.88
C GLU A 14 -1.86 -30.67 23.32
N ARG A 15 -2.31 -30.80 22.07
CA ARG A 15 -3.20 -29.83 21.43
C ARG A 15 -4.63 -30.00 21.98
N THR A 16 -5.10 -29.03 22.72
CA THR A 16 -6.46 -28.98 23.29
C THR A 16 -7.30 -27.94 22.56
N ALA A 17 -8.62 -28.02 22.66
CA ALA A 17 -9.53 -27.04 22.06
C ALA A 17 -9.36 -25.62 22.67
N ALA A 18 -8.90 -25.56 23.93
CA ALA A 18 -8.58 -24.31 24.62
C ALA A 18 -7.45 -24.53 25.63
N CYS A 19 -6.70 -23.47 25.90
CA CYS A 19 -5.62 -23.52 26.89
C CYS A 19 -6.20 -23.69 28.31
N PRO A 20 -5.75 -24.70 29.07
CA PRO A 20 -6.26 -24.93 30.44
C PRO A 20 -5.85 -23.82 31.41
N GLN A 21 -4.81 -23.03 31.12
CA GLN A 21 -4.31 -21.96 31.99
C GLN A 21 -5.03 -20.62 31.77
N CYS A 22 -5.28 -20.23 30.52
CA CYS A 22 -5.86 -18.91 30.22
C CYS A 22 -7.22 -18.97 29.52
N GLY A 23 -7.72 -20.16 29.18
CA GLY A 23 -8.98 -20.33 28.45
C GLY A 23 -8.94 -19.93 26.99
N GLY A 24 -7.79 -19.53 26.45
CA GLY A 24 -7.62 -19.15 25.04
C GLY A 24 -8.00 -20.31 24.11
N ARG A 25 -8.97 -20.07 23.22
CA ARG A 25 -9.46 -21.08 22.27
C ARG A 25 -8.50 -21.23 21.08
N PHE A 26 -8.32 -22.47 20.63
CA PHE A 26 -7.50 -22.80 19.46
C PHE A 26 -8.35 -23.15 18.24
N GLU A 27 -9.54 -23.70 18.44
CA GLU A 27 -10.42 -24.09 17.35
C GLU A 27 -11.28 -22.92 16.84
N GLY A 28 -11.47 -22.85 15.52
CA GLY A 28 -12.36 -21.91 14.85
C GLY A 28 -11.97 -20.43 14.97
N ARG A 29 -10.74 -20.11 15.37
CA ARG A 29 -10.25 -18.73 15.51
C ARG A 29 -9.67 -18.16 14.24
N ASN A 30 -8.93 -19.00 13.50
CA ASN A 30 -8.43 -18.61 12.19
C ASN A 30 -9.30 -19.25 11.12
N PRO A 31 -9.66 -18.52 10.07
CA PRO A 31 -10.51 -19.00 9.00
C PRO A 31 -9.89 -20.16 8.19
N VAL A 32 -10.74 -20.86 7.45
CA VAL A 32 -10.33 -21.92 6.52
C VAL A 32 -9.38 -21.35 5.47
N GLY A 33 -8.37 -22.10 5.07
CA GLY A 33 -7.34 -21.65 4.14
C GLY A 33 -6.13 -20.96 4.80
N THR A 34 -6.23 -20.61 6.10
CA THR A 34 -5.13 -20.08 6.90
C THR A 34 -4.57 -21.13 7.85
N LEU A 35 -3.49 -20.83 8.57
CA LEU A 35 -2.97 -21.76 9.57
C LEU A 35 -3.86 -21.77 10.82
N PRO A 36 -4.30 -22.96 11.28
CA PRO A 36 -5.03 -23.07 12.53
C PRO A 36 -4.18 -22.62 13.73
N VAL A 37 -4.81 -22.03 14.73
CA VAL A 37 -4.16 -21.71 16.01
C VAL A 37 -3.61 -22.99 16.63
N GLY A 38 -2.39 -22.92 17.17
CA GLY A 38 -1.67 -24.08 17.73
C GLY A 38 -0.89 -24.91 16.70
N THR A 39 -0.88 -24.51 15.41
CA THR A 39 0.03 -25.10 14.41
C THR A 39 1.48 -24.81 14.84
N VAL A 40 2.34 -25.81 14.77
CA VAL A 40 3.76 -25.63 15.06
C VAL A 40 4.54 -25.60 13.75
N LEU A 41 5.25 -24.52 13.53
CA LEU A 41 6.10 -24.28 12.36
C LEU A 41 7.58 -24.47 12.72
N GLY A 42 8.33 -25.10 11.81
CA GLY A 42 9.76 -25.38 12.00
C GLY A 42 10.08 -26.14 13.29
N GLY A 43 9.11 -26.80 13.91
CA GLY A 43 9.25 -27.44 15.22
C GLY A 43 9.47 -26.46 16.39
N ARG A 44 9.43 -25.15 16.13
CA ARG A 44 9.88 -24.11 17.06
C ARG A 44 8.86 -23.03 17.37
N TYR A 45 7.96 -22.72 16.44
CA TYR A 45 7.03 -21.59 16.58
C TYR A 45 5.58 -22.05 16.61
N THR A 46 4.84 -21.68 17.63
CA THR A 46 3.40 -21.96 17.70
C THR A 46 2.61 -20.78 17.16
N VAL A 47 1.78 -21.03 16.15
CA VAL A 47 0.90 -20.06 15.50
C VAL A 47 -0.26 -19.71 16.42
N GLY A 48 -0.56 -18.45 16.55
CA GLY A 48 -1.73 -17.89 17.24
C GLY A 48 -2.79 -17.33 16.28
N GLU A 49 -3.55 -16.36 16.75
CA GLU A 49 -4.55 -15.68 15.94
C GLU A 49 -3.93 -14.75 14.89
N ILE A 50 -4.67 -14.54 13.82
CA ILE A 50 -4.34 -13.53 12.81
C ILE A 50 -4.40 -12.14 13.44
N GLU A 51 -3.36 -11.34 13.24
CA GLU A 51 -3.31 -9.93 13.62
C GLU A 51 -3.64 -9.01 12.42
N GLN A 52 -3.19 -9.38 11.22
CA GLN A 52 -3.35 -8.59 10.01
C GLN A 52 -3.28 -9.47 8.77
N VAL A 53 -3.99 -9.07 7.73
CA VAL A 53 -3.87 -9.59 6.37
C VAL A 53 -3.55 -8.43 5.44
N ASP A 54 -2.60 -8.64 4.52
CA ASP A 54 -2.28 -7.69 3.46
C ASP A 54 -2.14 -8.41 2.11
N GLY A 55 -1.84 -7.67 1.04
CA GLY A 55 -1.77 -8.23 -0.31
C GLY A 55 -0.63 -9.23 -0.54
N GLU A 56 0.34 -9.34 0.36
CA GLU A 56 1.41 -10.34 0.25
C GLU A 56 1.29 -11.48 1.28
N GLY A 57 0.39 -11.34 2.29
CA GLY A 57 0.26 -12.44 3.24
C GLY A 57 -0.48 -12.15 4.52
N ILE A 58 -0.23 -13.00 5.49
CA ILE A 58 -0.90 -13.00 6.78
C ILE A 58 0.11 -12.83 7.90
N LEU A 59 -0.18 -11.92 8.82
CA LEU A 59 0.55 -11.72 10.06
C LEU A 59 -0.20 -12.40 11.21
N TYR A 60 0.42 -13.40 11.82
CA TYR A 60 -0.10 -14.10 12.98
C TYR A 60 0.60 -13.65 14.26
N ARG A 61 -0.13 -13.66 15.36
CA ARG A 61 0.48 -13.79 16.69
C ARG A 61 1.15 -15.15 16.79
N GLY A 62 2.23 -15.25 17.57
CA GLY A 62 2.88 -16.51 17.79
C GLY A 62 3.65 -16.56 19.11
N ALA A 63 4.15 -17.76 19.40
CA ALA A 63 5.05 -17.99 20.51
C ALA A 63 6.27 -18.78 20.03
N GLU A 64 7.44 -18.39 20.48
CA GLU A 64 8.66 -19.19 20.37
C GLU A 64 8.66 -20.24 21.50
N ASN A 65 8.82 -21.52 21.13
CA ASN A 65 8.54 -22.62 22.07
C ASN A 65 9.68 -22.89 23.08
N HIS A 66 10.93 -22.61 22.73
CA HIS A 66 12.08 -22.89 23.61
C HIS A 66 12.30 -21.74 24.61
N GLY A 67 12.35 -20.51 24.13
CA GLY A 67 12.56 -19.31 24.98
C GLY A 67 11.28 -18.79 25.64
N ARG A 68 10.09 -19.30 25.21
CA ARG A 68 8.77 -18.94 25.73
C ARG A 68 8.50 -17.44 25.70
N PHE A 69 8.70 -16.84 24.55
CA PHE A 69 8.39 -15.43 24.33
C PHE A 69 7.48 -15.24 23.13
N ARG A 70 6.81 -14.08 23.08
CA ARG A 70 5.88 -13.75 22.02
C ARG A 70 6.62 -13.30 20.78
N VAL A 71 6.15 -13.75 19.62
CA VAL A 71 6.62 -13.37 18.30
C VAL A 71 5.45 -12.95 17.43
N THR A 72 5.74 -12.29 16.31
CA THR A 72 4.84 -12.17 15.17
C THR A 72 5.38 -13.03 14.03
N ILE A 73 4.51 -13.74 13.31
CA ILE A 73 4.87 -14.63 12.21
C ILE A 73 4.17 -14.13 10.96
N LYS A 74 4.93 -13.66 9.99
CA LYS A 74 4.37 -13.27 8.69
C LYS A 74 4.54 -14.43 7.72
N GLU A 75 3.43 -14.93 7.20
CA GLU A 75 3.36 -15.95 6.17
C GLU A 75 3.21 -15.27 4.80
N TYR A 76 4.04 -15.62 3.84
CA TYR A 76 3.82 -15.23 2.45
C TYR A 76 2.63 -15.99 1.88
N LEU A 77 1.50 -15.31 1.68
CA LEU A 77 0.24 -15.86 1.17
C LEU A 77 -0.53 -14.78 0.37
N PRO A 78 -0.06 -14.40 -0.81
CA PRO A 78 -0.77 -13.44 -1.65
C PRO A 78 -2.01 -14.07 -2.25
N LEU A 79 -3.19 -13.64 -1.82
CA LEU A 79 -4.48 -14.18 -2.26
C LEU A 79 -4.74 -13.97 -3.76
N THR A 80 -4.07 -13.02 -4.40
CA THR A 80 -4.11 -12.83 -5.85
C THR A 80 -3.45 -13.98 -6.61
N LEU A 81 -2.43 -14.64 -6.02
CA LEU A 81 -1.58 -15.65 -6.65
C LEU A 81 -1.77 -17.06 -6.08
N ALA A 82 -2.16 -17.18 -4.81
CA ALA A 82 -2.41 -18.47 -4.16
C ALA A 82 -3.85 -18.92 -4.39
N ALA A 83 -4.04 -20.21 -4.74
CA ALA A 83 -5.37 -20.76 -4.95
C ALA A 83 -5.93 -21.34 -3.64
N GLU A 84 -5.20 -22.22 -3.01
CA GLU A 84 -5.69 -22.96 -1.85
C GLU A 84 -4.54 -23.46 -0.96
N ARG A 85 -4.90 -23.83 0.26
CA ARG A 85 -4.05 -24.59 1.16
C ARG A 85 -4.55 -26.04 1.18
N GLY A 86 -3.67 -26.97 0.85
CA GLY A 86 -3.96 -28.41 0.94
C GLY A 86 -4.17 -28.87 2.39
N THR A 87 -4.71 -30.08 2.56
CA THR A 87 -4.88 -30.73 3.88
C THR A 87 -3.56 -30.98 4.59
N ASP A 88 -2.46 -31.04 3.85
CA ASP A 88 -1.07 -31.12 4.30
C ASP A 88 -0.46 -29.76 4.66
N ALA A 89 -1.27 -28.72 4.72
CA ALA A 89 -0.93 -27.30 4.91
C ALA A 89 -0.13 -26.65 3.75
N THR A 90 0.18 -27.39 2.67
CA THR A 90 0.95 -26.89 1.53
C THR A 90 0.12 -25.89 0.71
N LEU A 91 0.72 -24.75 0.38
CA LEU A 91 0.11 -23.75 -0.50
C LEU A 91 0.28 -24.13 -1.97
N ARG A 92 -0.78 -23.93 -2.75
CA ARG A 92 -0.78 -24.12 -4.20
C ARG A 92 -1.02 -22.79 -4.89
N PRO A 93 -0.19 -22.41 -5.87
CA PRO A 93 -0.45 -21.23 -6.68
C PRO A 93 -1.67 -21.45 -7.58
N LYS A 94 -2.32 -20.34 -7.97
CA LYS A 94 -3.36 -20.37 -9.02
C LYS A 94 -2.75 -20.79 -10.35
N LEU A 95 -3.55 -21.45 -11.16
CA LEU A 95 -3.15 -21.88 -12.51
C LEU A 95 -2.70 -20.67 -13.34
N GLY A 96 -1.49 -20.71 -13.88
CA GLY A 96 -0.86 -19.62 -14.62
C GLY A 96 -0.17 -18.58 -13.76
N SER A 97 -0.21 -18.68 -12.42
CA SER A 97 0.48 -17.77 -11.50
C SER A 97 1.74 -18.38 -10.89
N GLU A 98 2.14 -19.59 -11.26
CA GLU A 98 3.20 -20.37 -10.62
C GLU A 98 4.55 -19.65 -10.63
N VAL A 99 4.90 -19.03 -11.78
CA VAL A 99 6.17 -18.31 -11.95
C VAL A 99 6.16 -17.06 -11.08
N LEU A 100 5.10 -16.26 -11.15
CA LEU A 100 4.99 -15.03 -10.38
C LEU A 100 4.97 -15.33 -8.87
N PHE A 101 4.18 -16.33 -8.44
CA PHE A 101 4.16 -16.78 -7.05
C PHE A 101 5.55 -17.19 -6.55
N LYS A 102 6.30 -17.95 -7.35
CA LYS A 102 7.65 -18.36 -6.99
C LYS A 102 8.60 -17.17 -6.89
N THR A 103 8.57 -16.26 -7.87
CA THR A 103 9.45 -15.08 -7.90
C THR A 103 9.18 -14.17 -6.71
N THR A 104 7.93 -13.78 -6.49
CA THR A 104 7.57 -12.88 -5.39
C THR A 104 7.75 -13.53 -4.01
N ARG A 105 7.62 -14.87 -3.90
CA ARG A 105 8.00 -15.62 -2.70
C ARG A 105 9.51 -15.52 -2.41
N MET A 106 10.35 -15.59 -3.45
CA MET A 106 11.80 -15.39 -3.32
C MET A 106 12.12 -13.96 -2.88
N ASP A 107 11.48 -12.96 -3.49
CA ASP A 107 11.65 -11.56 -3.10
C ASP A 107 11.29 -11.32 -1.63
N PHE A 108 10.22 -11.96 -1.16
CA PHE A 108 9.83 -11.93 0.25
C PHE A 108 10.92 -12.56 1.14
N ALA A 109 11.40 -13.75 0.80
CA ALA A 109 12.45 -14.42 1.56
C ALA A 109 13.74 -13.58 1.63
N ASP A 110 14.15 -13.02 0.51
CA ASP A 110 15.40 -12.23 0.41
C ASP A 110 15.29 -10.90 1.16
N LEU A 111 14.12 -10.24 1.12
CA LEU A 111 13.85 -9.06 1.92
C LEU A 111 14.04 -9.35 3.42
N TYR A 112 13.31 -10.34 3.95
CA TYR A 112 13.35 -10.63 5.38
C TYR A 112 14.71 -11.20 5.85
N ARG A 113 15.38 -12.00 5.03
CA ARG A 113 16.77 -12.46 5.30
C ARG A 113 17.76 -11.29 5.31
N SER A 114 17.56 -10.30 4.45
CA SER A 114 18.40 -9.11 4.42
C SER A 114 18.18 -8.21 5.63
N ILE A 115 16.92 -8.04 6.06
CA ILE A 115 16.59 -7.32 7.29
C ILE A 115 17.15 -8.05 8.52
N GLN A 116 17.07 -9.37 8.58
CA GLN A 116 17.64 -10.18 9.66
C GLN A 116 19.14 -9.92 9.88
N ARG A 117 19.88 -9.65 8.80
CA ARG A 117 21.33 -9.35 8.85
C ARG A 117 21.63 -7.94 9.34
N ILE A 118 20.70 -7.01 9.20
CA ILE A 118 20.80 -5.63 9.76
C ILE A 118 20.49 -5.71 11.25
N THR A 119 21.25 -6.46 11.95
CA THR A 119 21.03 -6.75 13.35
C THR A 119 20.90 -5.55 14.22
N PRO A 120 20.23 -5.71 15.30
CA PRO A 120 19.17 -4.89 15.85
C PRO A 120 19.60 -3.44 15.86
N ALA A 121 19.65 -2.82 14.69
CA ALA A 121 19.75 -1.41 14.58
C ALA A 121 18.62 -0.87 15.44
N ASN A 122 18.98 -0.17 16.49
CA ASN A 122 18.03 0.54 17.29
C ASN A 122 17.07 1.27 16.35
N GLY A 123 15.78 0.99 16.46
CA GLY A 123 14.80 1.65 15.64
C GLY A 123 14.12 0.80 14.56
N LEU A 124 14.58 -0.43 14.34
CA LEU A 124 13.93 -1.42 13.48
C LEU A 124 13.35 -2.58 14.29
N GLU A 125 12.23 -3.13 13.85
CA GLU A 125 11.71 -4.41 14.36
C GLU A 125 12.66 -5.54 13.97
N ALA A 126 13.06 -6.39 14.94
CA ALA A 126 14.02 -7.44 14.68
C ALA A 126 13.35 -8.63 13.97
N VAL A 127 13.93 -9.09 12.86
CA VAL A 127 13.61 -10.38 12.24
C VAL A 127 14.47 -11.45 12.91
N LEU A 128 13.82 -12.40 13.57
CA LEU A 128 14.46 -13.46 14.36
C LEU A 128 14.79 -14.68 13.51
N ASP A 129 13.90 -15.04 12.57
CA ASP A 129 14.04 -16.22 11.74
C ASP A 129 13.34 -16.05 10.40
N VAL A 130 13.85 -16.74 9.37
CA VAL A 130 13.22 -16.82 8.04
C VAL A 130 13.43 -18.22 7.49
N PHE A 131 12.35 -18.96 7.28
CA PHE A 131 12.43 -20.35 6.81
C PHE A 131 11.31 -20.68 5.82
N GLU A 132 11.52 -21.76 5.07
CA GLU A 132 10.59 -22.28 4.08
C GLU A 132 9.92 -23.54 4.60
N GLU A 133 8.60 -23.57 4.58
CA GLU A 133 7.75 -24.71 4.91
C GLU A 133 6.41 -24.56 4.18
N ASN A 134 5.65 -25.63 3.96
CA ASN A 134 4.32 -25.59 3.34
C ASN A 134 4.28 -24.91 1.95
N ASN A 135 5.35 -25.01 1.18
CA ASN A 135 5.53 -24.33 -0.11
C ASN A 135 5.40 -22.78 -0.03
N THR A 136 5.66 -22.22 1.15
CA THR A 136 5.72 -20.77 1.39
C THR A 136 6.92 -20.38 2.24
N VAL A 137 7.01 -19.11 2.61
CA VAL A 137 8.05 -18.55 3.47
C VAL A 137 7.40 -17.92 4.68
N TYR A 138 8.01 -18.17 5.82
CA TYR A 138 7.65 -17.55 7.10
C TYR A 138 8.78 -16.64 7.56
N ALA A 139 8.44 -15.41 7.92
CA ALA A 139 9.32 -14.50 8.62
C ALA A 139 8.83 -14.35 10.06
N VAL A 140 9.70 -14.67 11.01
CA VAL A 140 9.41 -14.54 12.45
C VAL A 140 10.08 -13.29 12.96
N MET A 141 9.31 -12.41 13.58
CA MET A 141 9.77 -11.14 14.10
C MET A 141 9.51 -11.06 15.61
N GLU A 142 10.35 -10.29 16.29
CA GLU A 142 10.09 -9.90 17.68
C GLU A 142 8.74 -9.19 17.75
N LYS A 143 7.89 -9.55 18.74
CA LYS A 143 6.66 -8.77 18.93
C LYS A 143 7.01 -7.36 19.41
N PRO A 144 6.71 -6.32 18.60
CA PRO A 144 7.07 -4.95 18.98
C PRO A 144 6.24 -4.51 20.17
N GLY A 145 6.91 -3.88 21.14
CA GLY A 145 6.25 -3.17 22.25
C GLY A 145 5.61 -1.85 21.82
N GLY A 146 5.06 -1.13 22.76
CA GLY A 146 4.53 0.21 22.55
C GLY A 146 3.21 0.25 21.74
N VAL A 147 2.85 1.44 21.27
CA VAL A 147 1.61 1.70 20.52
C VAL A 147 1.92 2.30 19.14
N PRO A 148 1.09 2.08 18.10
CA PRO A 148 1.25 2.76 16.82
C PRO A 148 1.28 4.28 16.99
N LEU A 149 2.14 4.98 16.24
CA LEU A 149 2.28 6.44 16.31
C LEU A 149 0.96 7.15 16.00
N GLY A 150 0.16 6.62 15.06
CA GLY A 150 -1.18 7.16 14.78
C GLY A 150 -2.05 7.21 16.04
N ARG A 151 -2.14 6.08 16.76
CA ARG A 151 -2.90 6.01 18.01
C ARG A 151 -2.27 6.83 19.14
N TRP A 152 -0.94 6.91 19.19
CA TRP A 152 -0.25 7.77 20.15
C TRP A 152 -0.62 9.24 19.92
N LEU A 153 -0.66 9.71 18.67
CA LEU A 153 -1.06 11.07 18.30
C LEU A 153 -2.52 11.37 18.65
N GLU A 154 -3.43 10.39 18.53
CA GLU A 154 -4.83 10.53 18.95
C GLU A 154 -4.97 10.73 20.46
N THR A 155 -4.17 10.01 21.25
CA THR A 155 -4.19 10.09 22.72
C THR A 155 -3.37 11.24 23.28
N HIS A 156 -2.52 11.87 22.47
CA HIS A 156 -1.74 13.05 22.79
C HIS A 156 -2.14 14.20 21.85
N PRO A 157 -3.37 14.75 22.02
CA PRO A 157 -3.88 15.76 21.13
C PRO A 157 -3.03 17.03 21.22
N GLY A 158 -2.68 17.56 20.07
CA GLY A 158 -1.83 18.72 19.94
C GLY A 158 -0.68 18.47 18.96
N ARG A 159 0.20 19.45 18.89
CA ARG A 159 1.38 19.39 18.04
C ARG A 159 2.59 18.98 18.89
N VAL A 160 3.42 18.14 18.31
CA VAL A 160 4.67 17.72 18.96
C VAL A 160 5.75 18.74 18.61
N SER A 161 6.53 19.19 19.59
CA SER A 161 7.60 20.13 19.29
C SER A 161 8.66 19.49 18.37
N PRO A 162 9.31 20.28 17.51
CA PRO A 162 10.35 19.77 16.60
C PRO A 162 11.43 18.96 17.30
N GLU A 163 11.85 19.40 18.49
CA GLU A 163 12.89 18.72 19.29
C GLU A 163 12.40 17.35 19.78
N GLN A 164 11.15 17.28 20.23
CA GLN A 164 10.54 16.02 20.66
C GLN A 164 10.35 15.05 19.49
N VAL A 165 9.94 15.57 18.31
CA VAL A 165 9.82 14.76 17.07
C VAL A 165 11.17 14.16 16.71
N CYS A 166 12.24 14.96 16.66
CA CYS A 166 13.58 14.49 16.35
C CYS A 166 14.08 13.46 17.36
N ALA A 167 13.91 13.72 18.66
CA ALA A 167 14.32 12.79 19.72
C ALA A 167 13.57 11.45 19.66
N MET A 168 12.25 11.48 19.39
CA MET A 168 11.41 10.29 19.26
C MET A 168 11.79 9.47 18.01
N LEU A 169 11.94 10.11 16.85
CA LEU A 169 12.13 9.46 15.56
C LEU A 169 13.59 9.15 15.22
N GLN A 170 14.58 9.69 15.94
CA GLN A 170 16.00 9.44 15.67
C GLN A 170 16.32 7.96 15.41
N PRO A 171 15.84 6.99 16.25
CA PRO A 171 16.13 5.58 15.99
C PRO A 171 15.55 5.09 14.66
N VAL A 172 14.38 5.61 14.25
CA VAL A 172 13.76 5.26 12.96
C VAL A 172 14.63 5.77 11.81
N PHE A 173 15.12 7.02 11.89
CA PHE A 173 16.05 7.58 10.90
C PHE A 173 17.34 6.74 10.79
N ASP A 174 17.92 6.37 11.94
CA ASP A 174 19.12 5.53 12.00
C ASP A 174 18.87 4.14 11.37
N GLY A 175 17.72 3.54 11.69
CA GLY A 175 17.30 2.25 11.15
C GLY A 175 17.08 2.28 9.64
N VAL A 176 16.39 3.29 9.10
CA VAL A 176 16.17 3.45 7.65
C VAL A 176 17.50 3.72 6.94
N ALA A 177 18.39 4.52 7.54
CA ALA A 177 19.73 4.73 6.99
C ALA A 177 20.52 3.42 6.90
N ALA A 178 20.43 2.54 7.91
CA ALA A 178 21.04 1.21 7.88
C ALA A 178 20.45 0.31 6.79
N MET A 179 19.13 0.33 6.59
CA MET A 179 18.48 -0.35 5.45
C MET A 179 19.03 0.15 4.11
N HIS A 180 19.14 1.45 3.94
CA HIS A 180 19.66 2.06 2.71
C HIS A 180 21.13 1.71 2.43
N GLN A 181 21.95 1.49 3.46
CA GLN A 181 23.35 1.06 3.29
C GLN A 181 23.48 -0.32 2.63
N VAL A 182 22.52 -1.20 2.89
CA VAL A 182 22.48 -2.55 2.29
C VAL A 182 21.56 -2.62 1.05
N GLY A 183 21.12 -1.47 0.52
CA GLY A 183 20.32 -1.40 -0.70
C GLY A 183 18.82 -1.65 -0.50
N LEU A 184 18.33 -1.75 0.72
CA LEU A 184 16.90 -1.90 1.02
C LEU A 184 16.22 -0.54 1.12
N VAL A 185 14.97 -0.48 0.65
CA VAL A 185 14.05 0.64 0.79
C VAL A 185 12.79 0.13 1.48
N HIS A 186 12.30 0.85 2.50
CA HIS A 186 11.17 0.39 3.32
C HIS A 186 9.81 0.58 2.64
N ARG A 187 9.59 1.70 1.95
CA ARG A 187 8.39 2.04 1.14
C ARG A 187 7.07 2.14 1.89
N GLY A 188 7.05 1.86 3.17
CA GLY A 188 5.83 1.85 3.99
C GLY A 188 5.96 2.65 5.29
N ILE A 189 6.75 3.71 5.31
CA ILE A 189 6.92 4.55 6.49
C ILE A 189 5.69 5.42 6.66
N CYS A 190 4.92 5.16 7.72
CA CYS A 190 3.69 5.86 8.07
C CYS A 190 3.43 5.72 9.58
N PRO A 191 2.50 6.46 10.16
CA PRO A 191 2.19 6.37 11.60
C PRO A 191 1.75 4.98 12.07
N GLU A 192 1.14 4.18 11.20
CA GLU A 192 0.68 2.81 11.49
C GLU A 192 1.85 1.86 11.68
N ASN A 193 2.94 2.06 10.91
CA ASN A 193 4.14 1.23 10.91
C ASN A 193 5.25 1.76 11.83
N ILE A 194 5.01 2.85 12.53
CA ILE A 194 5.91 3.38 13.57
C ILE A 194 5.27 3.13 14.93
N ARG A 195 6.02 2.53 15.84
CA ARG A 195 5.56 2.24 17.21
C ARG A 195 6.32 3.09 18.21
N VAL A 196 5.59 3.79 19.07
CA VAL A 196 6.13 4.57 20.18
C VAL A 196 6.25 3.67 21.40
N LEU A 197 7.46 3.45 21.87
CA LEU A 197 7.79 2.62 23.02
C LEU A 197 7.55 3.38 24.34
N GLU A 198 7.52 2.66 25.47
CA GLU A 198 7.32 3.25 26.79
C GLU A 198 8.40 4.28 27.17
N ASN A 199 9.61 4.14 26.64
CA ASN A 199 10.70 5.08 26.83
C ASN A 199 10.61 6.34 25.93
N GLY A 200 9.52 6.51 25.19
CA GLY A 200 9.28 7.63 24.28
C GLY A 200 10.04 7.58 22.96
N ARG A 201 10.81 6.52 22.68
CA ARG A 201 11.51 6.33 21.39
C ARG A 201 10.64 5.54 20.41
N ALA A 202 10.83 5.78 19.12
CA ALA A 202 10.10 5.09 18.09
C ALA A 202 10.87 3.90 17.52
N ARG A 203 10.11 2.92 16.99
CA ARG A 203 10.60 1.76 16.25
C ARG A 203 9.78 1.58 14.98
N LEU A 204 10.43 1.29 13.87
CA LEU A 204 9.81 1.04 12.56
C LEU A 204 9.51 -0.45 12.40
N THR A 205 8.33 -0.75 11.91
CA THR A 205 7.78 -2.08 11.63
C THR A 205 7.16 -2.09 10.22
N GLY A 206 6.52 -3.18 9.82
CA GLY A 206 5.70 -3.21 8.60
C GLY A 206 6.51 -3.37 7.32
N TYR A 207 7.57 -4.21 7.37
CA TYR A 207 8.35 -4.59 6.19
C TYR A 207 7.47 -5.29 5.16
N ALA A 208 7.68 -4.97 3.89
CA ALA A 208 6.97 -5.57 2.78
C ALA A 208 7.79 -5.48 1.49
N THR A 209 7.50 -6.37 0.55
CA THR A 209 8.12 -6.34 -0.77
C THR A 209 7.70 -5.11 -1.56
N VAL A 210 8.43 -4.81 -2.62
CA VAL A 210 8.07 -3.73 -3.55
C VAL A 210 6.68 -3.97 -4.14
N GLY A 211 6.32 -5.24 -4.39
CA GLY A 211 5.02 -5.61 -4.94
C GLY A 211 3.83 -5.17 -4.08
N LEU A 212 3.95 -5.21 -2.74
CA LEU A 212 2.90 -4.70 -1.85
C LEU A 212 2.84 -3.16 -1.83
N ARG A 213 3.93 -2.47 -2.16
CA ARG A 213 4.11 -1.02 -1.96
C ARG A 213 4.05 -0.20 -3.24
N THR A 214 3.78 -0.84 -4.39
CA THR A 214 3.71 -0.16 -5.69
C THR A 214 2.38 -0.48 -6.37
N ALA A 215 1.65 0.54 -6.78
CA ALA A 215 0.38 0.39 -7.49
C ALA A 215 0.55 -0.38 -8.80
N GLY A 216 -0.35 -1.31 -9.07
CA GLY A 216 -0.35 -2.10 -10.31
C GLY A 216 0.71 -3.21 -10.39
N SER A 217 1.29 -3.63 -9.28
CA SER A 217 2.32 -4.67 -9.20
C SER A 217 1.84 -6.11 -9.44
N GLY A 218 0.52 -6.34 -9.44
CA GLY A 218 -0.09 -7.68 -9.50
C GLY A 218 -0.39 -8.30 -8.13
N LEU A 219 0.10 -7.70 -7.04
CA LEU A 219 -0.41 -7.94 -5.69
C LEU A 219 -1.50 -6.91 -5.37
N HIS A 220 -2.28 -7.18 -4.34
CA HIS A 220 -3.18 -6.15 -3.81
C HIS A 220 -2.34 -5.15 -3.02
N GLU A 221 -2.03 -4.03 -3.67
CA GLU A 221 -1.13 -3.02 -3.11
C GLU A 221 -1.70 -2.36 -1.85
N GLN A 222 -0.79 -1.97 -0.96
CA GLN A 222 -1.08 -1.21 0.24
C GLN A 222 -0.26 0.08 0.24
N LEU A 223 -0.91 1.19 -0.13
CA LEU A 223 -0.35 2.54 -0.08
C LEU A 223 -0.97 3.32 1.07
N TYR A 224 -0.23 4.29 1.58
CA TYR A 224 -0.63 5.09 2.74
C TYR A 224 -0.86 6.54 2.30
N GLU A 225 -2.11 6.99 2.33
CA GLU A 225 -2.50 8.35 1.93
C GLU A 225 -1.75 9.41 2.75
N GLY A 226 -1.13 10.34 2.03
CA GLY A 226 -0.30 11.38 2.61
C GLY A 226 1.15 10.97 2.93
N TYR A 227 1.46 9.65 2.95
CA TYR A 227 2.78 9.14 3.31
C TYR A 227 3.48 8.42 2.17
N SER A 228 2.76 7.68 1.32
CA SER A 228 3.33 7.06 0.13
C SER A 228 3.78 8.13 -0.86
N ALA A 229 5.00 7.97 -1.37
CA ALA A 229 5.61 8.90 -2.30
C ALA A 229 4.97 8.81 -3.71
N PRO A 230 5.03 9.88 -4.52
CA PRO A 230 4.42 9.91 -5.86
C PRO A 230 4.80 8.74 -6.76
N GLU A 231 6.06 8.33 -6.74
CA GLU A 231 6.59 7.24 -7.55
C GLU A 231 5.99 5.87 -7.23
N GLN A 232 5.42 5.67 -6.04
CA GLN A 232 4.75 4.41 -5.66
C GLN A 232 3.38 4.22 -6.33
N TYR A 233 2.84 5.26 -6.95
CA TYR A 233 1.56 5.21 -7.66
C TYR A 233 1.68 4.76 -9.12
N SER A 234 2.87 4.34 -9.57
CA SER A 234 3.11 3.89 -10.94
C SER A 234 4.26 2.88 -11.02
N THR A 235 4.06 1.78 -11.75
CA THR A 235 5.11 0.81 -12.06
C THR A 235 6.14 1.32 -13.07
N ALA A 236 5.88 2.45 -13.71
CA ALA A 236 6.79 3.09 -14.67
C ALA A 236 7.84 3.99 -13.98
N GLU A 237 7.61 4.35 -12.72
CA GLU A 237 8.51 5.19 -11.94
C GLU A 237 9.47 4.33 -11.10
N PHE A 238 10.70 4.81 -10.93
CA PHE A 238 11.67 4.12 -10.09
C PHE A 238 11.55 4.58 -8.65
N GLU A 239 11.52 3.61 -7.75
CA GLU A 239 11.57 3.82 -6.31
C GLU A 239 13.00 3.70 -5.79
N GLY A 240 13.35 4.49 -4.79
CA GLY A 240 14.69 4.52 -4.24
C GLY A 240 14.72 5.03 -2.80
N ARG A 241 15.91 5.38 -2.32
CA ARG A 241 16.08 5.94 -0.97
C ARG A 241 15.23 7.18 -0.75
N TYR A 242 15.09 8.02 -1.77
CA TYR A 242 14.27 9.23 -1.78
C TYR A 242 12.77 8.97 -1.56
N THR A 243 12.28 7.73 -1.76
CA THR A 243 10.92 7.31 -1.45
C THR A 243 10.68 7.29 0.05
N ASP A 244 11.61 6.71 0.81
CA ASP A 244 11.55 6.71 2.28
C ASP A 244 11.75 8.10 2.88
N GLU A 245 12.55 8.94 2.25
CA GLU A 245 12.77 10.33 2.68
C GLU A 245 11.50 11.16 2.58
N TYR A 246 10.73 11.00 1.50
CA TYR A 246 9.40 11.60 1.39
C TYR A 246 8.50 11.16 2.53
N SER A 247 8.44 9.86 2.80
CA SER A 247 7.59 9.29 3.84
C SER A 247 8.02 9.75 5.25
N LEU A 248 9.31 9.81 5.53
CA LEU A 248 9.84 10.37 6.79
C LEU A 248 9.49 11.85 6.96
N ALA A 249 9.66 12.66 5.90
CA ALA A 249 9.25 14.06 5.92
C ALA A 249 7.74 14.22 6.16
N ALA A 250 6.92 13.33 5.58
CA ALA A 250 5.47 13.30 5.76
C ALA A 250 5.08 12.97 7.22
N VAL A 251 5.78 12.02 7.86
CA VAL A 251 5.56 11.71 9.28
C VAL A 251 5.93 12.90 10.18
N VAL A 252 7.10 13.52 9.94
CA VAL A 252 7.49 14.72 10.69
C VAL A 252 6.49 15.85 10.49
N TYR A 253 6.06 16.09 9.24
CA TYR A 253 5.03 17.08 8.92
C TYR A 253 3.74 16.81 9.71
N ARG A 254 3.25 15.57 9.74
CA ARG A 254 2.07 15.17 10.51
C ARG A 254 2.21 15.50 12.00
N MET A 255 3.36 15.22 12.57
CA MET A 255 3.61 15.43 14.00
C MET A 255 3.67 16.92 14.37
N VAL A 256 4.31 17.75 13.56
CA VAL A 256 4.45 19.19 13.86
C VAL A 256 3.25 20.02 13.42
N CYS A 257 2.54 19.63 12.37
CA CYS A 257 1.38 20.37 11.84
C CYS A 257 0.04 19.88 12.39
N GLY A 258 -0.01 18.68 13.01
CA GLY A 258 -1.24 18.08 13.51
C GLY A 258 -2.10 17.41 12.44
N GLN A 259 -1.74 17.49 11.16
CA GLN A 259 -2.42 16.84 10.03
C GLN A 259 -1.41 16.29 9.02
N SER A 260 -1.79 15.21 8.30
CA SER A 260 -0.95 14.64 7.25
C SER A 260 -0.85 15.57 6.03
N PRO A 261 0.21 15.44 5.22
CA PRO A 261 0.26 16.08 3.91
C PRO A 261 -0.92 15.66 3.03
N VAL A 262 -1.23 16.48 2.03
CA VAL A 262 -2.18 16.11 0.97
C VAL A 262 -1.64 14.86 0.25
N PRO A 263 -2.48 13.82 0.00
CA PRO A 263 -2.05 12.60 -0.68
C PRO A 263 -1.33 12.87 -2.01
N ALA A 264 -0.23 12.16 -2.26
CA ALA A 264 0.61 12.39 -3.44
C ALA A 264 -0.17 12.24 -4.75
N ALA A 265 -1.11 11.30 -4.84
CA ALA A 265 -1.97 11.12 -6.00
C ALA A 265 -2.81 12.38 -6.33
N GLN A 266 -3.30 13.08 -5.31
CA GLN A 266 -4.02 14.34 -5.49
C GLN A 266 -3.07 15.48 -5.89
N ARG A 267 -1.88 15.53 -5.27
CA ARG A 267 -0.86 16.54 -5.56
C ARG A 267 -0.29 16.42 -6.97
N LEU A 268 -0.24 15.22 -7.55
CA LEU A 268 0.16 15.03 -8.97
C LEU A 268 -0.80 15.73 -9.93
N VAL A 269 -2.07 15.85 -9.57
CA VAL A 269 -3.07 16.61 -10.37
C VAL A 269 -2.92 18.11 -10.13
N SER A 270 -2.84 18.50 -8.86
CA SER A 270 -2.67 19.92 -8.45
C SER A 270 -2.00 19.97 -7.08
N ASP A 271 -0.76 20.46 -7.03
CA ASP A 271 0.00 20.53 -5.78
C ASP A 271 -0.52 21.67 -4.89
N SER A 272 -1.39 21.31 -3.96
CA SER A 272 -2.01 22.19 -2.98
C SER A 272 -1.50 21.95 -1.56
N ASN A 273 -0.39 21.20 -1.38
CA ASN A 273 0.12 20.93 -0.04
C ASN A 273 0.61 22.20 0.67
N PRO A 274 0.01 22.61 1.81
CA PRO A 274 0.41 23.83 2.49
C PRO A 274 1.81 23.67 3.12
N ARG A 275 2.55 24.77 3.21
CA ARG A 275 3.78 24.79 3.99
C ARG A 275 3.50 24.63 5.48
N ALA A 276 4.42 23.99 6.22
CA ALA A 276 4.22 23.71 7.64
C ALA A 276 3.91 25.00 8.43
N ARG A 277 4.59 26.11 8.17
CA ARG A 277 4.31 27.41 8.84
C ARG A 277 2.95 28.03 8.49
N THR A 278 2.36 27.65 7.38
CA THR A 278 0.99 28.12 7.05
C THR A 278 -0.03 27.46 7.98
N LEU A 279 0.20 26.21 8.39
CA LEU A 279 -0.66 25.49 9.31
C LEU A 279 -0.31 25.76 10.77
N GLU A 280 0.98 25.92 11.05
CA GLU A 280 1.52 26.12 12.37
C GLU A 280 2.60 27.21 12.34
N PRO A 281 2.24 28.47 12.65
CA PRO A 281 3.17 29.59 12.63
C PRO A 281 4.36 29.47 13.58
N SER A 282 4.26 28.65 14.63
CA SER A 282 5.35 28.40 15.57
C SER A 282 6.47 27.50 15.02
N VAL A 283 6.23 26.76 13.91
CA VAL A 283 7.24 25.96 13.24
C VAL A 283 8.35 26.88 12.71
N PRO A 284 9.62 26.63 13.07
CA PRO A 284 10.75 27.41 12.57
C PRO A 284 10.78 27.43 11.03
N GLU A 285 11.21 28.56 10.45
CA GLU A 285 11.23 28.71 8.98
C GLU A 285 12.11 27.68 8.30
N TYR A 286 13.31 27.40 8.86
CA TYR A 286 14.21 26.39 8.31
C TYR A 286 13.57 25.01 8.29
N LEU A 287 12.81 24.63 9.33
CA LEU A 287 12.11 23.35 9.40
C LEU A 287 10.97 23.26 8.36
N SER A 288 10.22 24.35 8.20
CA SER A 288 9.19 24.43 7.15
C SER A 288 9.79 24.27 5.75
N GLU A 289 11.00 24.80 5.52
CA GLU A 289 11.72 24.63 4.25
C GLU A 289 12.21 23.19 4.05
N VAL A 290 12.79 22.56 5.09
CA VAL A 290 13.21 21.14 5.03
C VAL A 290 12.03 20.23 4.68
N LEU A 291 10.89 20.40 5.36
CA LEU A 291 9.68 19.62 5.09
C LEU A 291 9.15 19.87 3.67
N TRP A 292 9.23 21.09 3.19
CA TRP A 292 8.88 21.42 1.81
C TRP A 292 9.78 20.72 0.79
N LEU A 293 11.09 20.68 1.05
CA LEU A 293 12.06 19.98 0.20
C LEU A 293 11.87 18.47 0.25
N GLY A 294 11.66 17.88 1.44
CA GLY A 294 11.41 16.45 1.59
C GLY A 294 10.13 15.98 0.92
N LEU A 295 9.11 16.86 0.84
CA LEU A 295 7.81 16.57 0.23
C LEU A 295 7.69 16.98 -1.24
N LYS A 296 8.79 17.27 -1.96
CA LYS A 296 8.74 17.54 -3.39
C LYS A 296 8.21 16.33 -4.16
N LEU A 297 7.39 16.59 -5.20
CA LEU A 297 6.81 15.52 -6.02
C LEU A 297 7.90 14.81 -6.86
N LYS A 298 8.82 15.57 -7.42
CA LYS A 298 9.93 15.01 -8.21
C LYS A 298 11.06 14.54 -7.30
N PRO A 299 11.48 13.27 -7.40
CA PRO A 299 12.57 12.72 -6.58
C PRO A 299 13.87 13.53 -6.62
N VAL A 300 14.25 14.03 -7.81
CA VAL A 300 15.49 14.81 -8.01
C VAL A 300 15.48 16.18 -7.30
N GLU A 301 14.32 16.68 -6.92
CA GLU A 301 14.16 17.94 -6.20
C GLU A 301 14.15 17.75 -4.67
N ARG A 302 14.16 16.49 -4.19
CA ARG A 302 14.16 16.14 -2.76
C ARG A 302 15.56 16.13 -2.16
N ILE A 303 15.62 16.11 -0.86
CA ILE A 303 16.80 15.69 -0.09
C ILE A 303 17.08 14.23 -0.44
N GLN A 304 18.32 13.84 -0.70
CA GLN A 304 18.64 12.56 -1.33
C GLN A 304 19.04 11.45 -0.37
N THR A 305 19.28 11.76 0.91
CA THR A 305 19.65 10.74 1.90
C THR A 305 19.04 11.01 3.28
N VAL A 306 18.67 9.96 3.97
CA VAL A 306 18.07 10.02 5.31
C VAL A 306 18.97 10.76 6.31
N PRO A 307 20.30 10.54 6.35
CA PRO A 307 21.19 11.34 7.20
C PRO A 307 21.17 12.84 6.88
N GLN A 308 21.09 13.21 5.59
CA GLN A 308 20.96 14.62 5.19
C GLN A 308 19.63 15.21 5.67
N LEU A 309 18.52 14.47 5.51
CA LEU A 309 17.22 14.89 5.99
C LEU A 309 17.23 15.10 7.50
N PHE A 310 17.74 14.14 8.27
CA PHE A 310 17.81 14.26 9.74
C PHE A 310 18.68 15.44 10.18
N LYS A 311 19.84 15.62 9.55
CA LYS A 311 20.72 16.75 9.83
C LYS A 311 20.05 18.10 9.52
N ALA A 312 19.31 18.17 8.40
CA ALA A 312 18.57 19.38 8.05
C ALA A 312 17.41 19.66 9.04
N LEU A 313 16.73 18.64 9.54
CA LEU A 313 15.69 18.78 10.58
C LEU A 313 16.25 19.31 11.90
N THR A 314 17.53 19.06 12.21
CA THR A 314 18.17 19.36 13.49
C THR A 314 19.14 20.55 13.46
N SER A 315 19.57 21.02 12.29
CA SER A 315 20.51 22.13 12.14
C SER A 315 20.04 23.16 11.13
N ARG A 316 19.81 24.37 11.63
CA ARG A 316 19.44 25.51 10.79
C ARG A 316 20.54 25.87 9.80
N GLU A 317 21.80 25.90 10.26
CA GLU A 317 22.96 26.25 9.42
C GLU A 317 23.10 25.28 8.25
N TYR A 318 22.92 23.99 8.53
CA TYR A 318 22.96 22.95 7.48
C TYR A 318 21.83 23.11 6.47
N THR A 319 20.62 23.46 6.92
CA THR A 319 19.48 23.71 6.04
C THR A 319 19.76 24.90 5.11
N GLU A 320 20.31 26.00 5.64
CA GLU A 320 20.65 27.15 4.83
C GLU A 320 21.74 26.85 3.78
N GLU A 321 22.69 26.00 4.10
CA GLU A 321 23.73 25.51 3.18
C GLU A 321 23.11 24.61 2.09
N LEU A 322 22.30 23.64 2.51
CA LEU A 322 21.61 22.71 1.63
C LEU A 322 20.71 23.44 0.63
N THR A 323 19.90 24.38 1.09
CA THR A 323 19.01 25.18 0.24
C THR A 323 19.77 26.02 -0.80
N ARG A 324 20.97 26.47 -0.47
CA ARG A 324 21.83 27.18 -1.44
C ARG A 324 22.43 26.28 -2.49
N SER A 325 22.71 25.02 -2.15
CA SER A 325 23.33 24.03 -3.03
C SER A 325 22.34 23.32 -3.98
N LEU A 326 21.04 23.32 -3.64
CA LEU A 326 20.02 22.71 -4.49
C LEU A 326 19.85 23.52 -5.79
N PRO A 327 19.66 22.84 -6.95
CA PRO A 327 19.36 23.51 -8.19
C PRO A 327 18.10 24.37 -8.03
N ARG A 328 18.26 25.66 -8.15
CA ARG A 328 17.07 26.53 -8.21
C ARG A 328 16.32 26.20 -9.50
N PRO A 329 15.00 25.93 -9.45
CA PRO A 329 14.24 25.83 -10.68
C PRO A 329 14.49 27.11 -11.47
N ALA A 330 14.95 26.95 -12.72
CA ALA A 330 15.10 28.09 -13.61
C ALA A 330 13.79 28.90 -13.55
N PRO A 331 13.87 30.24 -13.45
CA PRO A 331 12.67 31.05 -13.48
C PRO A 331 11.88 30.61 -14.71
N ARG A 332 10.60 30.23 -14.51
CA ARG A 332 9.70 29.95 -15.63
C ARG A 332 9.73 31.20 -16.49
N GLN A 333 10.56 31.18 -17.51
CA GLN A 333 10.35 32.09 -18.62
C GLN A 333 8.95 31.76 -19.12
N LEU A 334 8.01 32.66 -18.92
CA LEU A 334 6.76 32.69 -19.67
C LEU A 334 7.17 32.84 -21.13
N THR A 335 7.55 31.73 -21.76
CA THR A 335 7.65 31.68 -23.20
C THR A 335 6.23 31.92 -23.68
N LEU A 336 5.99 33.11 -24.13
CA LEU A 336 4.82 33.39 -25.00
C LEU A 336 4.82 32.28 -26.04
N PRO A 337 3.68 31.64 -26.33
CA PRO A 337 3.61 30.56 -27.30
C PRO A 337 4.29 31.00 -28.57
N ASP A 338 5.32 30.28 -29.02
CA ASP A 338 6.02 30.54 -30.26
C ASP A 338 5.02 30.79 -31.38
N GLU A 339 5.34 31.68 -32.30
CA GLU A 339 4.46 31.96 -33.45
C GLU A 339 4.15 30.69 -34.26
N GLU A 340 5.03 29.72 -34.28
CA GLU A 340 4.79 28.39 -34.84
C GLU A 340 3.69 27.61 -34.09
N GLN A 341 3.63 27.66 -32.76
CA GLN A 341 2.55 27.03 -32.00
C GLN A 341 1.21 27.74 -32.22
N LYS A 342 1.22 29.06 -32.39
CA LYS A 342 -0.01 29.82 -32.79
C LYS A 342 -0.48 29.45 -34.19
N GLN A 343 0.45 29.27 -35.14
CA GLN A 343 0.11 28.82 -36.50
C GLN A 343 -0.43 27.37 -36.51
N HIS A 344 0.14 26.48 -35.71
CA HIS A 344 -0.35 25.10 -35.55
C HIS A 344 -1.74 25.05 -34.92
N MET A 345 -1.99 25.86 -33.89
CA MET A 345 -3.33 25.97 -33.28
C MET A 345 -4.36 26.58 -34.22
N LEU A 346 -3.97 27.58 -35.02
CA LEU A 346 -4.82 28.19 -36.08
C LEU A 346 -5.12 27.20 -37.21
N SER A 347 -4.14 26.41 -37.64
CA SER A 347 -4.32 25.37 -38.68
C SER A 347 -5.24 24.23 -38.17
N LEU A 348 -5.11 23.80 -36.93
CA LEU A 348 -5.98 22.75 -36.34
C LEU A 348 -7.42 23.25 -36.19
N ARG A 349 -7.61 24.48 -35.79
CA ARG A 349 -8.95 25.12 -35.71
C ARG A 349 -9.61 25.23 -37.08
N ASN A 350 -8.85 25.59 -38.10
CA ASN A 350 -9.35 25.72 -39.47
C ASN A 350 -9.65 24.33 -40.07
N LEU A 351 -8.88 23.30 -39.74
CA LEU A 351 -9.16 21.91 -40.11
C LEU A 351 -10.45 21.39 -39.47
N LEU A 352 -10.64 21.65 -38.17
CA LEU A 352 -11.88 21.30 -37.46
C LEU A 352 -13.11 22.02 -38.04
N ALA A 353 -12.98 23.29 -38.38
CA ALA A 353 -14.05 24.05 -39.04
C ALA A 353 -14.40 23.46 -40.42
N ALA A 354 -13.39 23.08 -41.22
CA ALA A 354 -13.61 22.45 -42.52
C ALA A 354 -14.31 21.08 -42.39
N ILE A 355 -13.95 20.27 -41.40
CA ILE A 355 -14.61 18.99 -41.12
C ILE A 355 -16.07 19.19 -40.72
N LEU A 356 -16.39 20.18 -39.88
CA LEU A 356 -17.76 20.51 -39.48
C LEU A 356 -18.61 20.96 -40.68
N VAL A 357 -18.06 21.78 -41.58
CA VAL A 357 -18.72 22.19 -42.81
C VAL A 357 -19.00 20.97 -43.74
N LEU A 358 -18.03 20.11 -43.91
CA LEU A 358 -18.24 18.88 -44.71
C LEU A 358 -19.31 17.97 -44.10
N LEU A 359 -19.32 17.79 -42.78
CA LEU A 359 -20.38 17.03 -42.09
C LEU A 359 -21.75 17.67 -42.29
N ALA A 360 -21.87 18.98 -42.21
CA ALA A 360 -23.13 19.69 -42.47
C ALA A 360 -23.61 19.51 -43.90
N ILE A 361 -22.71 19.59 -44.89
CA ILE A 361 -23.05 19.30 -46.30
C ILE A 361 -23.50 17.85 -46.47
N LEU A 362 -22.85 16.91 -45.84
CA LEU A 362 -23.22 15.48 -45.93
C LEU A 362 -24.60 15.23 -45.33
N ILE A 363 -24.93 15.85 -44.20
CA ILE A 363 -26.26 15.80 -43.58
C ILE A 363 -27.31 16.41 -44.51
N LEU A 364 -27.03 17.56 -45.15
CA LEU A 364 -27.94 18.19 -46.10
C LEU A 364 -28.20 17.32 -47.35
N LEU A 365 -27.15 16.67 -47.86
CA LEU A 365 -27.27 15.71 -48.99
C LEU A 365 -28.07 14.46 -48.61
N MET A 366 -27.90 13.93 -47.37
CA MET A 366 -28.72 12.83 -46.84
C MET A 366 -30.19 13.24 -46.70
N LEU A 367 -30.48 14.42 -46.17
CA LEU A 367 -31.85 14.95 -46.07
C LEU A 367 -32.48 15.17 -47.45
N TRP A 368 -31.73 15.71 -48.43
CA TRP A 368 -32.21 15.85 -49.79
C TRP A 368 -32.46 14.50 -50.46
N GLY A 369 -31.59 13.51 -50.25
CA GLY A 369 -31.81 12.12 -50.72
C GLY A 369 -33.08 11.50 -50.14
N MET A 370 -33.39 11.74 -48.86
CA MET A 370 -34.64 11.28 -48.23
C MET A 370 -35.88 11.97 -48.80
N VAL A 371 -35.80 13.26 -49.11
CA VAL A 371 -36.91 14.03 -49.71
C VAL A 371 -37.12 13.64 -51.15
N SER A 372 -36.04 13.36 -51.92
CA SER A 372 -36.16 12.95 -53.34
C SER A 372 -36.70 11.50 -53.50
N GLN A 373 -36.54 10.62 -52.53
CA GLN A 373 -37.11 9.28 -52.51
C GLN A 373 -38.59 9.26 -52.09
N GLY A 374 -39.10 10.31 -51.48
CA GLY A 374 -40.51 10.45 -51.06
C GLY A 374 -41.51 10.76 -52.21
N LEU A 375 -41.06 10.91 -53.45
CA LEU A 375 -41.91 11.33 -54.60
C LEU A 375 -42.27 10.22 -55.56
N HIS A 376 -42.03 8.96 -55.27
CA HIS A 376 -42.55 7.83 -56.06
C HIS A 376 -43.46 6.95 -55.24
N THR A 377 -44.74 7.26 -55.34
CA THR A 377 -45.86 6.42 -54.90
C THR A 377 -46.11 5.28 -55.85
N ALA A 378 -46.36 4.07 -55.37
CA ALA A 378 -47.47 3.19 -55.87
C ALA A 378 -47.57 1.89 -55.05
N THR A 379 -48.67 1.70 -54.56
CA THR A 379 -49.60 0.75 -53.99
C THR A 379 -49.25 -0.75 -54.04
N PRO A 380 -49.80 -1.55 -53.07
CA PRO A 380 -49.41 -2.94 -52.79
C PRO A 380 -50.26 -4.00 -53.57
N PRO A 381 -49.89 -5.23 -53.45
CA PRO A 381 -50.86 -6.18 -52.85
C PRO A 381 -50.25 -7.18 -51.85
N ALA A 382 -51.14 -7.66 -51.03
CA ALA A 382 -50.98 -8.65 -49.98
C ALA A 382 -50.70 -10.07 -50.55
N ALA A 383 -49.96 -10.85 -49.75
CA ALA A 383 -50.32 -12.20 -49.37
C ALA A 383 -49.32 -12.85 -48.43
N SER A 384 -49.87 -13.33 -47.36
CA SER A 384 -49.48 -14.33 -46.38
C SER A 384 -48.44 -15.36 -46.78
N SER A 385 -47.49 -15.66 -45.88
CA SER A 385 -47.30 -17.03 -45.41
C SER A 385 -46.28 -17.08 -44.27
N SER A 386 -46.66 -17.80 -43.29
CA SER A 386 -45.94 -18.23 -42.08
C SER A 386 -44.63 -18.94 -42.39
N VAL A 387 -43.56 -18.60 -41.70
CA VAL A 387 -42.46 -19.53 -41.39
C VAL A 387 -41.90 -19.20 -40.00
N SER A 388 -41.82 -20.27 -39.25
CA SER A 388 -41.35 -20.48 -37.91
C SER A 388 -40.04 -19.76 -37.51
N ALA A 389 -40.01 -19.30 -36.30
CA ALA A 389 -38.83 -18.85 -35.60
C ALA A 389 -37.84 -20.00 -35.29
N PRO A 390 -36.54 -19.78 -35.35
CA PRO A 390 -35.60 -20.66 -34.71
C PRO A 390 -35.38 -20.21 -33.25
N GLU A 391 -35.26 -21.21 -32.41
CA GLU A 391 -34.95 -21.17 -30.98
C GLU A 391 -33.82 -20.20 -30.63
N SER A 392 -34.09 -19.31 -29.67
CA SER A 392 -33.07 -18.57 -28.95
C SER A 392 -32.32 -19.53 -28.04
N THR A 393 -31.07 -19.74 -28.29
CA THR A 393 -30.11 -20.22 -27.29
C THR A 393 -30.03 -19.19 -26.16
N VAL A 394 -30.51 -19.58 -25.02
CA VAL A 394 -30.35 -18.88 -23.74
C VAL A 394 -28.86 -18.88 -23.45
N LEU A 395 -28.25 -17.71 -23.53
CA LEU A 395 -26.98 -17.46 -22.87
C LEU A 395 -27.27 -17.43 -21.37
N GLU A 396 -26.72 -18.40 -20.64
CA GLU A 396 -26.71 -18.39 -19.19
C GLU A 396 -26.10 -17.06 -18.69
N GLU A 397 -26.86 -16.34 -17.92
CA GLU A 397 -26.34 -15.18 -17.18
C GLU A 397 -25.25 -15.63 -16.19
N PRO A 398 -24.19 -14.84 -16.02
CA PRO A 398 -23.18 -15.16 -15.03
C PRO A 398 -23.82 -15.15 -13.64
N VAL A 399 -23.59 -16.22 -12.91
CA VAL A 399 -24.04 -16.43 -11.52
C VAL A 399 -23.67 -15.21 -10.69
N THR A 400 -24.67 -14.49 -10.26
CA THR A 400 -24.52 -13.35 -9.36
C THR A 400 -23.96 -13.81 -8.01
N LEU A 401 -22.95 -13.12 -7.54
CA LEU A 401 -22.30 -13.26 -6.24
C LEU A 401 -23.32 -13.45 -5.09
N ALA A 402 -22.92 -14.25 -4.14
CA ALA A 402 -23.71 -14.66 -2.99
C ALA A 402 -24.44 -13.50 -2.29
N PRO A 403 -25.69 -13.68 -1.90
CA PRO A 403 -26.57 -12.60 -1.39
C PRO A 403 -26.19 -12.01 -0.03
N ASN A 404 -25.12 -12.46 0.60
CA ASN A 404 -24.75 -12.04 1.96
C ASN A 404 -23.94 -10.73 2.03
N PHE A 405 -23.63 -10.13 0.89
CA PHE A 405 -22.88 -8.85 0.81
C PHE A 405 -23.77 -7.62 0.61
N VAL A 406 -25.08 -7.80 0.46
CA VAL A 406 -26.02 -6.69 0.31
C VAL A 406 -26.26 -6.05 1.67
N GLY A 407 -25.60 -4.93 1.93
CA GLY A 407 -25.77 -4.13 3.15
C GLY A 407 -24.49 -3.81 3.93
N MET A 408 -23.33 -4.28 3.50
CA MET A 408 -22.06 -3.84 4.08
C MET A 408 -21.60 -2.53 3.41
N ASP A 409 -21.43 -1.49 4.23
CA ASP A 409 -20.89 -0.22 3.79
C ASP A 409 -19.39 -0.36 3.51
N TYR A 410 -19.06 -0.56 2.24
CA TYR A 410 -17.69 -0.73 1.75
C TYR A 410 -16.78 0.44 2.12
N ASP A 411 -17.33 1.66 2.10
CA ASP A 411 -16.57 2.87 2.44
C ASP A 411 -16.22 2.98 3.93
N ALA A 412 -17.04 2.41 4.82
CA ALA A 412 -16.76 2.38 6.25
C ALA A 412 -15.68 1.34 6.61
N GLN A 413 -15.60 0.25 5.85
CA GLN A 413 -14.64 -0.83 6.07
C GLN A 413 -13.24 -0.48 5.57
N VAL A 414 -13.12 0.24 4.45
CA VAL A 414 -11.85 0.75 3.92
C VAL A 414 -11.19 1.74 4.87
N ARG A 415 -11.97 2.44 5.71
CA ARG A 415 -11.44 3.40 6.69
C ARG A 415 -10.92 2.78 7.99
N ASN A 416 -11.30 1.54 8.29
CA ASN A 416 -10.89 0.84 9.50
C ASN A 416 -10.04 -0.38 9.16
N ASN A 417 -8.72 -0.24 9.20
CA ASN A 417 -7.73 -1.31 9.00
C ASN A 417 -7.98 -2.59 9.81
N HIS A 418 -8.87 -2.56 10.80
CA HIS A 418 -9.21 -3.70 11.65
C HIS A 418 -10.21 -4.68 11.02
N ASN A 419 -10.93 -4.28 9.97
CA ASN A 419 -11.97 -5.09 9.34
C ASN A 419 -11.49 -5.86 8.10
N TYR A 420 -10.29 -5.56 7.61
CA TYR A 420 -9.71 -6.24 6.44
C TYR A 420 -9.56 -7.75 6.63
N VAL A 421 -9.33 -8.21 7.85
CA VAL A 421 -9.14 -9.64 8.16
C VAL A 421 -10.42 -10.44 7.87
N GLY A 422 -11.59 -9.89 8.20
CA GLY A 422 -12.87 -10.54 7.98
C GLY A 422 -13.21 -10.72 6.50
N ASP A 423 -13.06 -9.67 5.72
CA ASP A 423 -13.49 -9.64 4.32
C ASP A 423 -12.61 -10.48 3.39
N TYR A 424 -11.30 -10.47 3.59
CA TYR A 424 -10.37 -11.30 2.82
C TYR A 424 -10.61 -12.80 2.98
N LEU A 425 -11.05 -13.20 4.16
CA LEU A 425 -11.24 -14.61 4.49
C LEU A 425 -12.59 -15.14 4.00
N PHE A 426 -13.58 -14.27 3.80
CA PHE A 426 -14.85 -14.64 3.17
C PHE A 426 -14.70 -14.98 1.69
N TYR A 427 -13.79 -14.32 0.97
CA TYR A 427 -13.54 -14.64 -0.44
C TYR A 427 -12.86 -15.99 -0.65
N VAL A 428 -12.05 -16.44 0.29
CA VAL A 428 -11.37 -17.76 0.23
C VAL A 428 -12.30 -18.91 0.62
N THR A 429 -13.39 -18.62 1.37
CA THR A 429 -14.34 -19.65 1.82
C THR A 429 -15.54 -19.82 0.90
N LEU A 430 -15.72 -18.98 -0.10
CA LEU A 430 -16.89 -19.00 -1.00
C LEU A 430 -16.57 -19.51 -2.41
N GLU A 431 -15.31 -19.78 -2.75
CA GLU A 431 -14.83 -20.52 -3.91
C GLU A 431 -14.31 -21.91 -3.49
#